data_dac2c3d746d6ed882a3e88def6fc60de
#
_entry.id   dac2c3d746d6ed882a3e88def6fc60de
#
_cell.length_a   1.000
_cell.length_b   1.000
_cell.length_c   1.000
_cell.angle_alpha   90.00
_cell.angle_beta   90.00
_cell.angle_gamma   90.00
#
_symmetry.space_group_name_H-M   'P 1'
#
loop_
_entity.id
_entity.type
_entity.pdbx_description
1 polymer ?
#
loop_
_entity_poly.entity_id
_entity_poly.type
_entity_poly.pdbx_seq_one_letter_code
_entity_poly.pdbx_strand_id
1 'polypeptide(L)'
;MPGPRPTRQRILDEAMRLFGEQGYAATTISQIEAATGLSPGSGGLYRHFPSKDALLAEGVRQQIDAGEELISFIGDPARFAALAPSERLAAIARAGLRRLDQERDLNRLLVRDLASFPDLLTKMRQGEIERVYRVVATWLAEQATPQGQQRDWLALAAVLIGATSHYWLLGDVFGEHPAGIDEDRYVAALAELAARLLQDD
;
A
#
# COMPACT_ATOMS: atom_id res chain seq x y z
N MET A 1 8.60 26.60 -2.74
CA MET A 1 9.57 25.54 -2.40
C MET A 1 9.26 25.04 -1.00
N PRO A 2 8.89 23.76 -0.79
CA PRO A 2 8.78 23.25 0.56
C PRO A 2 10.15 23.33 1.22
N GLY A 3 10.18 23.76 2.50
CA GLY A 3 11.41 23.85 3.30
C GLY A 3 12.07 22.49 3.52
N PRO A 4 13.31 22.44 4.01
CA PRO A 4 13.99 21.19 4.28
C PRO A 4 13.19 20.37 5.29
N ARG A 5 12.97 19.08 4.97
CA ARG A 5 12.23 18.16 5.85
C ARG A 5 12.92 18.10 7.24
N PRO A 6 12.15 18.05 8.34
CA PRO A 6 12.71 17.87 9.67
C PRO A 6 13.65 16.66 9.74
N THR A 7 14.73 16.76 10.51
CA THR A 7 15.73 15.67 10.63
C THR A 7 15.07 14.33 11.02
N ARG A 8 14.10 14.36 11.94
CA ARG A 8 13.35 13.16 12.36
C ARG A 8 12.67 12.46 11.19
N GLN A 9 12.03 13.22 10.28
CA GLN A 9 11.36 12.65 9.11
C GLN A 9 12.37 12.09 8.11
N ARG A 10 13.49 12.78 7.87
CA ARG A 10 14.55 12.26 6.99
C ARG A 10 15.12 10.94 7.49
N ILE A 11 15.34 10.82 8.82
CA ILE A 11 15.79 9.56 9.42
C ILE A 11 14.77 8.45 9.16
N LEU A 12 13.50 8.74 9.34
CA LEU A 12 12.43 7.76 9.12
C LEU A 12 12.34 7.32 7.65
N ASP A 13 12.32 8.28 6.72
CA ASP A 13 12.24 8.01 5.28
C ASP A 13 13.42 7.12 4.82
N GLU A 14 14.66 7.49 5.21
CA GLU A 14 15.86 6.74 4.84
C GLU A 14 15.93 5.37 5.51
N ALA A 15 15.48 5.25 6.75
CA ALA A 15 15.42 3.96 7.42
C ALA A 15 14.43 3.00 6.75
N MET A 16 13.23 3.48 6.41
CA MET A 16 12.23 2.67 5.72
C MET A 16 12.72 2.24 4.34
N ARG A 17 13.37 3.14 3.59
CA ARG A 17 14.01 2.80 2.32
C ARG A 17 15.07 1.69 2.49
N LEU A 18 15.99 1.85 3.43
CA LEU A 18 17.04 0.85 3.69
C LEU A 18 16.44 -0.48 4.18
N PHE A 19 15.41 -0.45 5.02
CA PHE A 19 14.69 -1.66 5.43
C PHE A 19 14.04 -2.36 4.23
N GLY A 20 13.44 -1.60 3.32
CA GLY A 20 12.84 -2.13 2.10
C GLY A 20 13.86 -2.72 1.13
N GLU A 21 15.01 -2.05 0.92
CA GLU A 21 16.02 -2.50 -0.04
C GLU A 21 16.84 -3.70 0.45
N GLN A 22 17.39 -3.65 1.64
CA GLN A 22 18.36 -4.66 2.12
C GLN A 22 17.87 -5.51 3.29
N GLY A 23 16.71 -5.21 3.86
CA GLY A 23 16.13 -5.92 4.99
C GLY A 23 16.36 -5.23 6.32
N TYR A 24 15.43 -5.50 7.25
CA TYR A 24 15.55 -4.97 8.61
C TYR A 24 16.85 -5.44 9.30
N ALA A 25 17.10 -6.75 9.29
CA ALA A 25 18.26 -7.32 10.00
C ALA A 25 19.60 -6.78 9.45
N ALA A 26 19.74 -6.65 8.14
CA ALA A 26 20.96 -6.19 7.48
C ALA A 26 21.20 -4.67 7.59
N THR A 27 20.17 -3.88 7.90
CA THR A 27 20.30 -2.44 8.05
C THR A 27 20.85 -2.08 9.43
N THR A 28 21.95 -1.34 9.47
CA THR A 28 22.57 -0.85 10.70
C THR A 28 22.23 0.60 11.00
N ILE A 29 22.29 1.01 12.27
CA ILE A 29 22.10 2.41 12.69
C ILE A 29 23.12 3.32 11.99
N SER A 30 24.39 2.91 11.88
CA SER A 30 25.42 3.70 11.20
C SER A 30 25.13 3.95 9.72
N GLN A 31 24.50 2.97 9.03
CA GLN A 31 24.06 3.16 7.63
C GLN A 31 22.93 4.20 7.54
N ILE A 32 21.96 4.16 8.46
CA ILE A 32 20.87 5.15 8.52
C ILE A 32 21.44 6.55 8.83
N GLU A 33 22.35 6.66 9.79
CA GLU A 33 23.03 7.91 10.13
C GLU A 33 23.77 8.47 8.91
N ALA A 34 24.55 7.64 8.21
CA ALA A 34 25.28 8.05 7.00
C ALA A 34 24.32 8.56 5.90
N ALA A 35 23.24 7.83 5.63
CA ALA A 35 22.26 8.18 4.59
C ALA A 35 21.53 9.50 4.90
N THR A 36 21.40 9.86 6.19
CA THR A 36 20.73 11.08 6.64
C THR A 36 21.68 12.27 6.86
N GLY A 37 22.98 12.09 6.62
CA GLY A 37 24.00 13.12 6.85
C GLY A 37 24.33 13.35 8.33
N LEU A 38 23.98 12.41 9.19
CA LEU A 38 24.47 12.35 10.57
C LEU A 38 25.85 11.67 10.59
N SER A 39 26.65 11.95 11.63
CA SER A 39 27.94 11.28 11.79
C SER A 39 27.74 9.80 12.12
N PRO A 40 28.17 8.86 11.27
CA PRO A 40 27.96 7.42 11.49
C PRO A 40 28.57 6.96 12.82
N GLY A 41 27.79 6.18 13.60
CA GLY A 41 28.23 5.65 14.88
C GLY A 41 28.26 6.65 16.04
N SER A 42 27.83 7.91 15.82
CA SER A 42 27.76 8.92 16.87
C SER A 42 26.56 8.78 17.80
N GLY A 43 25.60 7.92 17.46
CA GLY A 43 24.34 7.79 18.18
C GLY A 43 23.39 8.96 17.98
N GLY A 44 23.61 9.78 16.94
CA GLY A 44 22.76 10.94 16.61
C GLY A 44 21.30 10.54 16.36
N LEU A 45 21.08 9.35 15.80
CA LEU A 45 19.75 8.77 15.57
C LEU A 45 18.98 8.62 16.89
N TYR A 46 19.63 8.19 17.97
CA TYR A 46 18.97 7.92 19.26
C TYR A 46 18.37 9.15 19.94
N ARG A 47 18.73 10.37 19.49
CA ARG A 47 18.06 11.61 19.93
C ARG A 47 16.64 11.73 19.37
N HIS A 48 16.34 11.01 18.30
CA HIS A 48 15.06 11.06 17.59
C HIS A 48 14.23 9.78 17.78
N PHE A 49 14.89 8.63 17.87
CA PHE A 49 14.26 7.31 18.02
C PHE A 49 15.05 6.47 19.02
N PRO A 50 14.41 5.94 20.09
CA PRO A 50 15.11 5.23 21.15
C PRO A 50 15.73 3.89 20.72
N SER A 51 15.26 3.32 19.62
CA SER A 51 15.76 2.05 19.06
C SER A 51 15.44 1.93 17.58
N LYS A 52 16.07 0.97 16.93
CA LYS A 52 15.74 0.58 15.54
C LYS A 52 14.30 0.01 15.42
N ASP A 53 13.84 -0.73 16.45
CA ASP A 53 12.47 -1.24 16.52
C ASP A 53 11.45 -0.11 16.64
N ALA A 54 11.75 0.93 17.45
CA ALA A 54 10.88 2.09 17.57
C ALA A 54 10.81 2.90 16.26
N LEU A 55 11.91 2.94 15.51
CA LEU A 55 11.95 3.57 14.20
C LEU A 55 11.09 2.79 13.19
N LEU A 56 11.20 1.46 13.16
CA LEU A 56 10.34 0.60 12.35
C LEU A 56 8.86 0.76 12.71
N ALA A 57 8.54 0.72 14.01
CA ALA A 57 7.16 0.86 14.48
C ALA A 57 6.54 2.20 14.08
N GLU A 58 7.32 3.29 14.11
CA GLU A 58 6.88 4.60 13.66
C GLU A 58 6.66 4.65 12.15
N GLY A 59 7.52 4.01 11.35
CA GLY A 59 7.35 3.89 9.91
C GLY A 59 6.06 3.16 9.55
N VAL A 60 5.81 2.01 10.17
CA VAL A 60 4.56 1.25 10.00
C VAL A 60 3.34 2.09 10.41
N ARG A 61 3.42 2.82 11.53
CA ARG A 61 2.32 3.68 11.98
C ARG A 61 2.00 4.79 10.96
N GLN A 62 3.01 5.51 10.47
CA GLN A 62 2.81 6.56 9.47
C GLN A 62 2.19 6.02 8.20
N GLN A 63 2.54 4.78 7.84
CA GLN A 63 2.00 4.12 6.68
C GLN A 63 0.51 3.79 6.83
N ILE A 64 0.12 3.28 8.01
CA ILE A 64 -1.29 3.04 8.35
C ILE A 64 -2.08 4.36 8.28
N ASP A 65 -1.52 5.45 8.84
CA ASP A 65 -2.15 6.76 8.81
C ASP A 65 -2.33 7.29 7.36
N ALA A 66 -1.34 7.07 6.50
CA ALA A 66 -1.41 7.44 5.08
C ALA A 66 -2.41 6.58 4.28
N GLY A 67 -2.73 5.35 4.72
CA GLY A 67 -3.76 4.48 4.14
C GLY A 67 -5.17 5.07 4.17
N GLU A 68 -5.43 6.01 5.09
CA GLU A 68 -6.72 6.72 5.18
C GLU A 68 -7.05 7.49 3.90
N GLU A 69 -6.07 7.95 3.14
CA GLU A 69 -6.31 8.65 1.88
C GLU A 69 -6.95 7.75 0.83
N LEU A 70 -6.47 6.51 0.69
CA LEU A 70 -7.05 5.54 -0.24
C LEU A 70 -8.46 5.13 0.21
N ILE A 71 -8.65 4.86 1.51
CA ILE A 71 -9.94 4.50 2.09
C ILE A 71 -10.96 5.62 1.85
N SER A 72 -10.59 6.87 2.13
CA SER A 72 -11.42 8.05 1.88
C SER A 72 -11.70 8.26 0.39
N PHE A 73 -10.71 7.98 -0.47
CA PHE A 73 -10.87 8.08 -1.92
C PHE A 73 -11.94 7.10 -2.43
N ILE A 74 -11.90 5.84 -2.00
CA ILE A 74 -12.85 4.79 -2.42
C ILE A 74 -14.24 5.06 -1.82
N GLY A 75 -14.30 5.50 -0.57
CA GLY A 75 -15.54 5.74 0.18
C GLY A 75 -16.26 7.05 -0.16
N ASP A 76 -15.79 7.86 -1.11
CA ASP A 76 -16.44 9.11 -1.53
C ASP A 76 -17.32 8.92 -2.78
N PRO A 77 -18.66 8.74 -2.63
CA PRO A 77 -19.54 8.50 -3.76
C PRO A 77 -19.61 9.68 -4.73
N ALA A 78 -19.44 10.92 -4.25
CA ALA A 78 -19.53 12.13 -5.07
C ALA A 78 -18.41 12.18 -6.12
N ARG A 79 -17.25 11.65 -5.79
CA ARG A 79 -16.07 11.60 -6.66
C ARG A 79 -16.30 10.77 -7.92
N PHE A 80 -17.13 9.75 -7.82
CA PHE A 80 -17.40 8.80 -8.90
C PHE A 80 -18.75 9.01 -9.58
N ALA A 81 -19.55 9.98 -9.15
CA ALA A 81 -20.93 10.16 -9.61
C ALA A 81 -21.07 10.38 -11.12
N ALA A 82 -20.09 11.04 -11.75
CA ALA A 82 -20.09 11.34 -13.18
C ALA A 82 -19.43 10.24 -14.05
N LEU A 83 -18.81 9.23 -13.44
CA LEU A 83 -18.07 8.19 -14.17
C LEU A 83 -18.95 6.96 -14.47
N ALA A 84 -18.72 6.33 -15.60
CA ALA A 84 -19.29 5.00 -15.89
C ALA A 84 -18.72 3.95 -14.90
N PRO A 85 -19.42 2.83 -14.65
CA PRO A 85 -18.96 1.80 -13.71
C PRO A 85 -17.53 1.29 -13.99
N SER A 86 -17.20 1.05 -15.24
CA SER A 86 -15.84 0.61 -15.65
C SER A 86 -14.78 1.69 -15.40
N GLU A 87 -15.11 2.96 -15.59
CA GLU A 87 -14.19 4.08 -15.33
C GLU A 87 -13.94 4.24 -13.83
N ARG A 88 -14.97 4.02 -12.98
CA ARG A 88 -14.83 4.03 -11.52
C ARG A 88 -13.89 2.93 -11.05
N LEU A 89 -14.09 1.71 -11.56
CA LEU A 89 -13.24 0.55 -11.26
C LEU A 89 -11.79 0.80 -11.69
N ALA A 90 -11.59 1.34 -12.90
CA ALA A 90 -10.26 1.73 -13.38
C ALA A 90 -9.60 2.79 -12.48
N ALA A 91 -10.35 3.79 -12.02
CA ALA A 91 -9.84 4.83 -11.12
C ALA A 91 -9.40 4.25 -9.77
N ILE A 92 -10.18 3.32 -9.20
CA ILE A 92 -9.85 2.63 -7.94
C ILE A 92 -8.61 1.74 -8.13
N ALA A 93 -8.54 0.97 -9.22
CA ALA A 93 -7.38 0.12 -9.51
C ALA A 93 -6.09 0.94 -9.64
N ARG A 94 -6.13 2.06 -10.38
CA ARG A 94 -4.98 2.97 -10.49
C ARG A 94 -4.61 3.61 -9.15
N ALA A 95 -5.58 3.95 -8.31
CA ALA A 95 -5.30 4.47 -6.98
C ALA A 95 -4.59 3.42 -6.10
N GLY A 96 -5.04 2.16 -6.18
CA GLY A 96 -4.39 1.04 -5.51
C GLY A 96 -2.95 0.80 -6.00
N LEU A 97 -2.72 0.80 -7.32
CA LEU A 97 -1.37 0.65 -7.89
C LEU A 97 -0.43 1.78 -7.47
N ARG A 98 -0.90 3.04 -7.54
CA ARG A 98 -0.12 4.18 -7.06
C ARG A 98 0.21 4.06 -5.57
N ARG A 99 -0.72 3.59 -4.76
CA ARG A 99 -0.51 3.37 -3.33
C ARG A 99 0.57 2.32 -3.10
N LEU A 100 0.48 1.17 -3.79
CA LEU A 100 1.49 0.10 -3.70
C LEU A 100 2.88 0.60 -4.10
N ASP A 101 2.97 1.45 -5.14
CA ASP A 101 4.25 2.01 -5.58
C ASP A 101 4.81 3.04 -4.59
N GLN A 102 3.98 3.89 -4.02
CA GLN A 102 4.38 4.84 -2.97
C GLN A 102 4.88 4.14 -1.71
N GLU A 103 4.34 2.95 -1.41
CA GLU A 103 4.66 2.13 -0.24
C GLU A 103 5.61 0.97 -0.54
N ARG A 104 6.31 1.03 -1.67
CA ARG A 104 7.19 -0.03 -2.16
C ARG A 104 8.09 -0.62 -1.07
N ASP A 105 8.75 0.23 -0.33
CA ASP A 105 9.71 -0.19 0.71
C ASP A 105 9.01 -0.91 1.87
N LEU A 106 7.83 -0.43 2.28
CA LEU A 106 7.03 -1.12 3.28
C LEU A 106 6.49 -2.46 2.75
N ASN A 107 6.01 -2.50 1.49
CA ASN A 107 5.50 -3.73 0.90
C ASN A 107 6.59 -4.81 0.82
N ARG A 108 7.82 -4.42 0.45
CA ARG A 108 8.99 -5.32 0.47
C ARG A 108 9.31 -5.80 1.89
N LEU A 109 9.27 -4.90 2.87
CA LEU A 109 9.49 -5.21 4.27
C LEU A 109 8.39 -6.14 4.83
N LEU A 110 7.12 -5.88 4.48
CA LEU A 110 5.97 -6.69 4.89
C LEU A 110 6.15 -8.16 4.48
N VAL A 111 6.51 -8.37 3.22
CA VAL A 111 6.67 -9.72 2.67
C VAL A 111 7.89 -10.43 3.25
N ARG A 112 9.00 -9.70 3.47
CA ARG A 112 10.28 -10.30 3.86
C ARG A 112 10.48 -10.42 5.37
N ASP A 113 10.20 -9.36 6.11
CA ASP A 113 10.69 -9.23 7.49
C ASP A 113 9.58 -9.12 8.53
N LEU A 114 8.38 -8.62 8.17
CA LEU A 114 7.36 -8.23 9.16
C LEU A 114 6.80 -9.42 9.93
N ALA A 115 6.90 -10.64 9.40
CA ALA A 115 6.57 -11.88 10.13
C ALA A 115 7.37 -12.04 11.43
N SER A 116 8.57 -11.43 11.52
CA SER A 116 9.40 -11.41 12.73
C SER A 116 8.90 -10.41 13.79
N PHE A 117 7.90 -9.59 13.47
CA PHE A 117 7.33 -8.55 14.33
C PHE A 117 5.81 -8.73 14.48
N PRO A 118 5.34 -9.73 15.24
CA PRO A 118 3.92 -10.13 15.28
C PRO A 118 2.98 -9.01 15.72
N ASP A 119 3.43 -8.11 16.60
CA ASP A 119 2.63 -6.96 17.04
C ASP A 119 2.44 -5.94 15.91
N LEU A 120 3.50 -5.66 15.14
CA LEU A 120 3.44 -4.76 13.98
C LEU A 120 2.62 -5.37 12.85
N LEU A 121 2.78 -6.67 12.60
CA LEU A 121 1.98 -7.40 11.62
C LEU A 121 0.48 -7.33 11.99
N THR A 122 0.14 -7.51 13.26
CA THR A 122 -1.24 -7.40 13.75
C THR A 122 -1.80 -5.99 13.56
N LYS A 123 -1.02 -4.96 13.89
CA LYS A 123 -1.42 -3.55 13.70
C LYS A 123 -1.64 -3.22 12.24
N MET A 124 -0.75 -3.65 11.34
CA MET A 124 -0.89 -3.46 9.89
C MET A 124 -2.13 -4.16 9.37
N ARG A 125 -2.34 -5.43 9.75
CA ARG A 125 -3.51 -6.21 9.35
C ARG A 125 -4.81 -5.52 9.72
N GLN A 126 -4.97 -5.10 10.98
CA GLN A 126 -6.20 -4.51 11.50
C GLN A 126 -6.35 -3.02 11.13
N GLY A 127 -5.25 -2.28 11.14
CA GLY A 127 -5.26 -0.83 10.91
C GLY A 127 -5.47 -0.44 9.45
N GLU A 128 -4.99 -1.24 8.52
CA GLU A 128 -5.06 -0.92 7.10
C GLU A 128 -5.64 -2.05 6.25
N ILE A 129 -5.02 -3.23 6.23
CA ILE A 129 -5.35 -4.28 5.27
C ILE A 129 -6.83 -4.67 5.36
N GLU A 130 -7.33 -5.04 6.54
CA GLU A 130 -8.74 -5.41 6.72
C GLU A 130 -9.71 -4.27 6.37
N ARG A 131 -9.29 -3.02 6.57
CA ARG A 131 -10.14 -1.86 6.26
C ARG A 131 -10.24 -1.62 4.76
N VAL A 132 -9.13 -1.74 4.02
CA VAL A 132 -9.13 -1.65 2.55
C VAL A 132 -10.03 -2.72 1.96
N TYR A 133 -9.93 -3.97 2.41
CA TYR A 133 -10.80 -5.05 1.94
C TYR A 133 -12.28 -4.74 2.17
N ARG A 134 -12.63 -4.25 3.38
CA ARG A 134 -14.03 -3.92 3.70
C ARG A 134 -14.55 -2.74 2.88
N VAL A 135 -13.78 -1.66 2.71
CA VAL A 135 -14.24 -0.50 1.95
C VAL A 135 -14.45 -0.86 0.48
N VAL A 136 -13.55 -1.65 -0.11
CA VAL A 136 -13.72 -2.13 -1.48
C VAL A 136 -14.93 -3.05 -1.60
N ALA A 137 -15.13 -3.99 -0.67
CA ALA A 137 -16.27 -4.89 -0.65
C ALA A 137 -17.61 -4.13 -0.53
N THR A 138 -17.68 -3.16 0.40
CA THR A 138 -18.86 -2.31 0.57
C THR A 138 -19.15 -1.51 -0.70
N TRP A 139 -18.12 -0.89 -1.26
CA TRP A 139 -18.26 -0.11 -2.49
C TRP A 139 -18.76 -0.98 -3.65
N LEU A 140 -18.22 -2.19 -3.84
CA LEU A 140 -18.67 -3.14 -4.88
C LEU A 140 -20.13 -3.54 -4.67
N ALA A 141 -20.52 -3.88 -3.44
CA ALA A 141 -21.90 -4.24 -3.10
C ALA A 141 -22.90 -3.11 -3.42
N GLU A 142 -22.51 -1.85 -3.18
CA GLU A 142 -23.35 -0.69 -3.48
C GLU A 142 -23.53 -0.44 -4.99
N GLN A 143 -22.59 -0.90 -5.81
CA GLN A 143 -22.67 -0.79 -7.28
C GLN A 143 -23.40 -1.96 -7.93
N ALA A 144 -23.62 -3.06 -7.21
CA ALA A 144 -24.21 -4.28 -7.76
C ALA A 144 -25.71 -4.15 -8.00
N THR A 145 -26.23 -4.96 -8.95
CA THR A 145 -27.66 -5.13 -9.12
C THR A 145 -28.31 -5.73 -7.85
N PRO A 146 -29.63 -5.59 -7.66
CA PRO A 146 -30.32 -6.19 -6.50
C PRO A 146 -30.08 -7.70 -6.36
N GLN A 147 -29.97 -8.42 -7.46
CA GLN A 147 -29.66 -9.85 -7.48
C GLN A 147 -28.21 -10.13 -7.06
N GLY A 148 -27.29 -9.29 -7.50
CA GLY A 148 -25.86 -9.37 -7.16
C GLY A 148 -25.54 -9.06 -5.69
N GLN A 149 -26.43 -8.41 -4.96
CA GLN A 149 -26.17 -8.02 -3.55
C GLN A 149 -25.95 -9.20 -2.60
N GLN A 150 -26.38 -10.42 -2.96
CA GLN A 150 -26.21 -11.64 -2.16
C GLN A 150 -24.83 -12.32 -2.34
N ARG A 151 -23.97 -11.77 -3.19
CA ARG A 151 -22.62 -12.33 -3.44
C ARG A 151 -21.70 -12.08 -2.25
N ASP A 152 -20.69 -12.92 -2.11
CA ASP A 152 -19.60 -12.70 -1.16
C ASP A 152 -18.65 -11.59 -1.69
N TRP A 153 -19.07 -10.34 -1.49
CA TRP A 153 -18.32 -9.18 -1.93
C TRP A 153 -16.95 -9.05 -1.25
N LEU A 154 -16.79 -9.60 -0.04
CA LEU A 154 -15.50 -9.59 0.64
C LEU A 154 -14.51 -10.54 -0.05
N ALA A 155 -14.96 -11.72 -0.44
CA ALA A 155 -14.15 -12.65 -1.23
C ALA A 155 -13.81 -12.09 -2.61
N LEU A 156 -14.78 -11.46 -3.30
CA LEU A 156 -14.54 -10.80 -4.59
C LEU A 156 -13.57 -9.62 -4.47
N ALA A 157 -13.69 -8.79 -3.44
CA ALA A 157 -12.72 -7.75 -3.15
C ALA A 157 -11.31 -8.32 -2.94
N ALA A 158 -11.21 -9.47 -2.24
CA ALA A 158 -9.92 -10.14 -2.05
C ALA A 158 -9.30 -10.60 -3.38
N VAL A 159 -10.09 -11.12 -4.30
CA VAL A 159 -9.61 -11.49 -5.65
C VAL A 159 -9.09 -10.27 -6.41
N LEU A 160 -9.85 -9.17 -6.45
CA LEU A 160 -9.48 -7.96 -7.19
C LEU A 160 -8.26 -7.27 -6.61
N ILE A 161 -8.20 -7.15 -5.27
CA ILE A 161 -7.03 -6.59 -4.56
C ILE A 161 -5.82 -7.49 -4.76
N GLY A 162 -6.00 -8.81 -4.64
CA GLY A 162 -4.94 -9.79 -4.87
C GLY A 162 -4.37 -9.73 -6.28
N ALA A 163 -5.22 -9.62 -7.30
CA ALA A 163 -4.79 -9.43 -8.69
C ALA A 163 -3.97 -8.14 -8.85
N THR A 164 -4.43 -7.02 -8.25
CA THR A 164 -3.73 -5.72 -8.30
C THR A 164 -2.38 -5.79 -7.61
N SER A 165 -2.32 -6.38 -6.42
CA SER A 165 -1.07 -6.54 -5.66
C SER A 165 -0.09 -7.45 -6.38
N HIS A 166 -0.57 -8.54 -7.01
CA HIS A 166 0.28 -9.45 -7.77
C HIS A 166 0.85 -8.81 -9.03
N TYR A 167 0.03 -8.07 -9.78
CA TYR A 167 0.48 -7.31 -10.94
C TYR A 167 1.62 -6.34 -10.55
N TRP A 168 1.42 -5.56 -9.49
CA TRP A 168 2.43 -4.66 -8.97
C TRP A 168 3.70 -5.40 -8.52
N LEU A 169 3.55 -6.51 -7.78
CA LEU A 169 4.68 -7.31 -7.29
C LEU A 169 5.56 -7.82 -8.44
N LEU A 170 4.95 -8.31 -9.52
CA LEU A 170 5.72 -8.77 -10.69
C LEU A 170 6.49 -7.62 -11.33
N GLY A 171 5.89 -6.44 -11.47
CA GLY A 171 6.58 -5.24 -11.94
C GLY A 171 7.72 -4.81 -11.02
N ASP A 172 7.52 -4.88 -9.71
CA ASP A 172 8.55 -4.53 -8.72
C ASP A 172 9.74 -5.49 -8.72
N VAL A 173 9.49 -6.80 -8.87
CA VAL A 173 10.53 -7.83 -8.85
C VAL A 173 11.34 -7.88 -10.15
N PHE A 174 10.67 -7.74 -11.30
CA PHE A 174 11.30 -7.93 -12.61
C PHE A 174 11.64 -6.61 -13.33
N GLY A 175 11.25 -5.46 -12.78
CA GLY A 175 11.37 -4.14 -13.42
C GLY A 175 10.23 -3.83 -14.39
N GLU A 176 9.61 -4.88 -14.96
CA GLU A 176 8.43 -4.81 -15.83
C GLU A 176 7.58 -6.07 -15.65
N HIS A 177 6.33 -6.04 -16.06
CA HIS A 177 5.48 -7.23 -15.99
C HIS A 177 5.96 -8.30 -16.96
N PRO A 178 6.25 -9.56 -16.52
CA PRO A 178 6.89 -10.61 -17.35
C PRO A 178 6.15 -10.97 -18.64
N ALA A 179 4.84 -10.73 -18.71
CA ALA A 179 4.04 -10.93 -19.90
C ALA A 179 3.94 -9.68 -20.80
N GLY A 180 4.72 -8.64 -20.57
CA GLY A 180 4.69 -7.38 -21.34
C GLY A 180 3.33 -6.66 -21.25
N ILE A 181 2.66 -6.75 -20.10
CA ILE A 181 1.38 -6.07 -19.84
C ILE A 181 1.67 -4.76 -19.12
N ASP A 182 1.40 -3.63 -19.77
CA ASP A 182 1.48 -2.32 -19.17
C ASP A 182 0.28 -2.03 -18.23
N GLU A 183 0.38 -0.95 -17.46
CA GLU A 183 -0.65 -0.56 -16.48
C GLU A 183 -2.01 -0.33 -17.14
N ASP A 184 -2.05 0.33 -18.30
CA ASP A 184 -3.32 0.65 -18.95
C ASP A 184 -4.05 -0.60 -19.42
N ARG A 185 -3.34 -1.56 -20.02
CA ARG A 185 -3.91 -2.86 -20.42
C ARG A 185 -4.37 -3.66 -19.22
N TYR A 186 -3.59 -3.69 -18.14
CA TYR A 186 -3.97 -4.37 -16.90
C TYR A 186 -5.24 -3.76 -16.29
N VAL A 187 -5.26 -2.46 -16.11
CA VAL A 187 -6.40 -1.74 -15.51
C VAL A 187 -7.65 -1.88 -16.35
N ALA A 188 -7.54 -1.81 -17.68
CA ALA A 188 -8.70 -2.01 -18.57
C ALA A 188 -9.31 -3.42 -18.43
N ALA A 189 -8.46 -4.46 -18.41
CA ALA A 189 -8.91 -5.84 -18.24
C ALA A 189 -9.55 -6.09 -16.87
N LEU A 190 -8.94 -5.56 -15.79
CA LEU A 190 -9.47 -5.66 -14.42
C LEU A 190 -10.82 -4.95 -14.30
N ALA A 191 -10.93 -3.74 -14.85
CA ALA A 191 -12.17 -2.96 -14.83
C ALA A 191 -13.30 -3.63 -15.63
N GLU A 192 -12.99 -4.21 -16.79
CA GLU A 192 -13.96 -4.98 -17.58
C GLU A 192 -14.46 -6.21 -16.81
N LEU A 193 -13.54 -7.00 -16.24
CA LEU A 193 -13.89 -8.17 -15.44
C LEU A 193 -14.78 -7.79 -14.26
N ALA A 194 -14.40 -6.77 -13.49
CA ALA A 194 -15.16 -6.32 -12.34
C ALA A 194 -16.52 -5.71 -12.72
N ALA A 195 -16.61 -4.98 -13.85
CA ALA A 195 -17.87 -4.45 -14.34
C ALA A 195 -18.87 -5.56 -14.71
N ARG A 196 -18.41 -6.66 -15.29
CA ARG A 196 -19.25 -7.84 -15.56
C ARG A 196 -19.78 -8.46 -14.27
N LEU A 197 -18.94 -8.59 -13.24
CA LEU A 197 -19.36 -9.08 -11.92
C LEU A 197 -20.46 -8.22 -11.28
N LEU A 198 -20.51 -6.93 -11.59
CA LEU A 198 -21.56 -6.03 -11.07
C LEU A 198 -22.90 -6.15 -11.80
N GLN A 199 -22.89 -6.64 -13.05
CA GLN A 199 -24.03 -6.68 -13.97
C GLN A 199 -24.65 -8.09 -14.15
N ASP A 200 -23.88 -9.15 -13.85
CA ASP A 200 -24.35 -10.53 -14.03
C ASP A 200 -25.51 -10.84 -13.07
N ASP A 201 -26.61 -11.32 -13.67
CA ASP A 201 -27.79 -11.86 -12.99
C ASP A 201 -27.51 -13.21 -12.31
#